data_b964765765bf258dc6f1e2f958567e86
#
_entry.id   b964765765bf258dc6f1e2f958567e86
#
_cell.length_a   1.000
_cell.length_b   1.000
_cell.length_c   1.000
_cell.angle_alpha   90.00
_cell.angle_beta   90.00
_cell.angle_gamma   90.00
#
_symmetry.space_group_name_H-M   'P 1'
#
loop_
_entity.id
_entity.type
_entity.pdbx_description
1 polymer ?
#
loop_
_entity_poly.entity_id
_entity_poly.type
_entity_poly.pdbx_seq_one_letter_code
_entity_poly.pdbx_strand_id
1 'polypeptide(L)'
;MLVLLFLLLPLAALSGWYIGRRVFTHQSIYKLVGLNKLLDRTPTNMDVLVELMESNQEAVETHLALGGLFRRRGEVDKAIGIHQHLIAKPSLTEEQRALSLLELSRDYMRAGVLDRAESVLLDLVEQGHELEAGFQHLLDIYQQSKDWLRAIETAERWHAKTGRNMSYHIAHFYCELAEQQWLKGESEKAHGYLKNALKTNRRCVRASLLLGNIEAQGGHYKAAIRAYKQIEKQDQAFLSEIVLPLARCYENLNDAEGMIKYFDTSLQKHLTTAAVLAFAEWLHKSKGEGEAMRFVVQHLKKNPSLRGLNRLVQFSIVRAEGAIQQDLELFQELIDKMLINKPLYRCQACGFSGRTLQWQCPGCKRWDVIKPIHE
;
A
#
# COMPACT_ATOMS: atom_id res chain seq x y z
N MET A 1 -42.27 21.52 34.27
CA MET A 1 -41.52 20.29 34.62
C MET A 1 -42.04 19.04 33.88
N LEU A 2 -43.38 18.84 33.75
CA LEU A 2 -43.92 17.64 33.07
C LEU A 2 -43.59 17.56 31.56
N VAL A 3 -43.49 18.66 30.85
CA VAL A 3 -43.21 18.71 29.36
C VAL A 3 -41.77 18.24 29.05
N LEU A 4 -40.83 18.48 29.94
CA LEU A 4 -39.45 18.03 29.78
C LEU A 4 -39.30 16.51 29.88
N LEU A 5 -40.17 15.87 30.70
CA LEU A 5 -40.19 14.39 30.87
C LEU A 5 -40.71 13.70 29.59
N PHE A 6 -41.63 14.29 28.86
CA PHE A 6 -42.17 13.75 27.62
C PHE A 6 -41.19 13.81 26.46
N LEU A 7 -40.24 14.75 26.45
CA LEU A 7 -39.16 14.86 25.45
C LEU A 7 -38.01 13.85 25.69
N LEU A 8 -37.85 13.37 26.94
CA LEU A 8 -36.81 12.39 27.26
C LEU A 8 -37.20 10.94 26.92
N LEU A 9 -38.51 10.62 26.82
CA LEU A 9 -38.99 9.29 26.49
C LEU A 9 -38.57 8.82 25.08
N PRO A 10 -38.73 9.59 23.98
CA PRO A 10 -38.25 9.16 22.66
C PRO A 10 -36.74 9.08 22.57
N LEU A 11 -35.98 9.93 23.28
CA LEU A 11 -34.52 9.84 23.38
C LEU A 11 -34.07 8.58 24.11
N ALA A 12 -34.74 8.19 25.19
CA ALA A 12 -34.49 6.94 25.90
C ALA A 12 -34.86 5.71 25.07
N ALA A 13 -35.96 5.78 24.31
CA ALA A 13 -36.38 4.70 23.39
C ALA A 13 -35.38 4.54 22.22
N LEU A 14 -34.90 5.64 21.62
CA LEU A 14 -33.92 5.63 20.56
C LEU A 14 -32.53 5.15 21.04
N SER A 15 -32.10 5.60 22.21
CA SER A 15 -30.85 5.12 22.81
C SER A 15 -30.93 3.65 23.22
N GLY A 16 -32.06 3.21 23.77
CA GLY A 16 -32.31 1.81 24.12
C GLY A 16 -32.34 0.91 22.85
N TRP A 17 -32.97 1.38 21.78
CA TRP A 17 -32.98 0.67 20.49
C TRP A 17 -31.58 0.61 19.84
N TYR A 18 -30.82 1.72 19.90
CA TYR A 18 -29.47 1.79 19.37
C TYR A 18 -28.49 0.90 20.18
N ILE A 19 -28.59 0.93 21.50
CA ILE A 19 -27.81 0.08 22.39
C ILE A 19 -28.22 -1.39 22.23
N GLY A 20 -29.52 -1.67 22.15
CA GLY A 20 -30.06 -3.01 21.90
C GLY A 20 -29.56 -3.61 20.59
N ARG A 21 -29.55 -2.82 19.51
CA ARG A 21 -29.04 -3.25 18.20
C ARG A 21 -27.53 -3.52 18.24
N ARG A 22 -26.76 -2.71 19.00
CA ARG A 22 -25.32 -2.90 19.20
C ARG A 22 -25.01 -4.10 20.09
N VAL A 23 -25.81 -4.33 21.13
CA VAL A 23 -25.67 -5.49 22.04
C VAL A 23 -26.04 -6.79 21.35
N PHE A 24 -27.08 -6.79 20.45
CA PHE A 24 -27.47 -7.97 19.70
C PHE A 24 -26.38 -8.42 18.71
N THR A 25 -25.71 -7.47 18.05
CA THR A 25 -24.53 -7.77 17.20
C THR A 25 -23.32 -8.20 18.03
N HIS A 26 -23.17 -7.70 19.25
CA HIS A 26 -22.10 -8.12 20.16
C HIS A 26 -22.35 -9.49 20.82
N GLN A 27 -23.60 -9.86 21.10
CA GLN A 27 -23.88 -11.18 21.68
C GLN A 27 -23.51 -12.35 20.74
N SER A 28 -23.64 -12.19 19.43
CA SER A 28 -23.14 -13.16 18.46
C SER A 28 -21.63 -13.32 18.55
N ILE A 29 -20.89 -12.22 18.80
CA ILE A 29 -19.41 -12.24 18.95
C ILE A 29 -19.01 -12.89 20.28
N TYR A 30 -19.74 -12.66 21.37
CA TYR A 30 -19.42 -13.29 22.68
C TYR A 30 -19.72 -14.80 22.69
N LYS A 31 -20.74 -15.28 21.99
CA LYS A 31 -20.93 -16.72 21.79
C LYS A 31 -19.77 -17.35 21.02
N LEU A 32 -19.26 -16.66 19.97
CA LEU A 32 -18.08 -17.09 19.21
C LEU A 32 -16.80 -17.08 20.04
N VAL A 33 -16.59 -16.10 20.93
CA VAL A 33 -15.44 -16.03 21.85
C VAL A 33 -15.47 -17.13 22.90
N GLY A 34 -16.67 -17.49 23.39
CA GLY A 34 -16.88 -18.62 24.28
C GLY A 34 -16.54 -19.97 23.61
N LEU A 35 -16.94 -20.15 22.36
CA LEU A 35 -16.61 -21.33 21.56
C LEU A 35 -15.10 -21.43 21.30
N ASN A 36 -14.44 -20.33 20.97
CA ASN A 36 -12.99 -20.29 20.79
C ASN A 36 -12.21 -20.75 22.03
N LYS A 37 -12.69 -20.41 23.24
CA LYS A 37 -12.06 -20.79 24.52
C LYS A 37 -12.23 -22.26 24.88
N LEU A 38 -13.33 -22.90 24.41
CA LEU A 38 -13.58 -24.31 24.57
C LEU A 38 -12.79 -25.18 23.57
N LEU A 39 -12.55 -24.64 22.38
CA LEU A 39 -11.86 -25.34 21.27
C LEU A 39 -10.33 -25.34 21.41
N ASP A 40 -9.75 -24.44 22.22
CA ASP A 40 -8.30 -24.39 22.46
C ASP A 40 -7.78 -25.53 23.38
N ARG A 41 -8.64 -26.35 23.94
CA ARG A 41 -8.24 -27.28 25.03
C ARG A 41 -8.06 -28.75 24.68
N THR A 42 -8.63 -29.30 23.59
CA THR A 42 -8.35 -30.72 23.21
C THR A 42 -8.71 -31.03 21.73
N PRO A 43 -7.88 -31.81 20.98
CA PRO A 43 -8.17 -32.19 19.60
C PRO A 43 -9.38 -33.15 19.47
N THR A 44 -9.70 -33.90 20.53
CA THR A 44 -10.74 -34.93 20.54
C THR A 44 -12.18 -34.38 20.52
N ASN A 45 -12.38 -33.16 20.97
CA ASN A 45 -13.71 -32.54 21.03
C ASN A 45 -14.21 -31.96 19.71
N MET A 46 -13.35 -31.85 18.71
CA MET A 46 -13.70 -31.24 17.41
C MET A 46 -14.48 -32.21 16.52
N ASP A 47 -14.08 -33.48 16.48
CA ASP A 47 -14.77 -34.50 15.70
C ASP A 47 -16.18 -34.77 16.28
N VAL A 48 -16.31 -34.74 17.61
CA VAL A 48 -17.59 -34.79 18.31
C VAL A 48 -18.48 -33.56 18.03
N LEU A 49 -17.89 -32.36 17.90
CA LEU A 49 -18.62 -31.16 17.52
C LEU A 49 -19.13 -31.23 16.06
N VAL A 50 -18.33 -31.77 15.14
CA VAL A 50 -18.75 -32.01 13.76
C VAL A 50 -19.92 -33.00 13.72
N GLU A 51 -19.84 -34.11 14.47
CA GLU A 51 -20.88 -35.12 14.55
C GLU A 51 -22.19 -34.59 15.20
N LEU A 52 -22.10 -33.78 16.26
CA LEU A 52 -23.23 -33.08 16.87
C LEU A 52 -23.89 -32.04 15.97
N MET A 53 -23.11 -31.42 15.05
CA MET A 53 -23.61 -30.44 14.10
C MET A 53 -24.28 -31.10 12.88
N GLU A 54 -23.87 -32.31 12.51
CA GLU A 54 -24.54 -33.11 11.48
C GLU A 54 -25.94 -33.54 11.93
N SER A 55 -26.14 -33.70 13.23
CA SER A 55 -27.43 -34.11 13.82
C SER A 55 -28.43 -32.97 14.08
N ASN A 56 -27.96 -31.71 14.16
CA ASN A 56 -28.82 -30.53 14.41
C ASN A 56 -28.92 -29.64 13.16
N GLN A 57 -30.08 -29.56 12.57
CA GLN A 57 -30.40 -28.72 11.39
C GLN A 57 -30.32 -27.22 11.63
N GLU A 58 -29.94 -26.75 12.82
CA GLU A 58 -29.95 -25.35 13.23
C GLU A 58 -28.55 -24.78 13.28
N ALA A 59 -28.29 -23.94 12.37
CA ALA A 59 -27.35 -22.82 12.34
C ALA A 59 -26.31 -22.88 11.23
N VAL A 60 -26.71 -22.41 10.06
CA VAL A 60 -25.80 -22.02 8.96
C VAL A 60 -24.59 -21.23 9.51
N GLU A 61 -24.84 -20.28 10.42
CA GLU A 61 -23.81 -19.47 11.07
C GLU A 61 -22.77 -20.30 11.84
N THR A 62 -23.20 -21.41 12.47
CA THR A 62 -22.28 -22.29 13.22
C THR A 62 -21.38 -23.07 12.27
N HIS A 63 -21.89 -23.55 11.13
CA HIS A 63 -21.08 -24.21 10.10
C HIS A 63 -20.06 -23.23 9.48
N LEU A 64 -20.49 -22.00 9.15
CA LEU A 64 -19.61 -20.96 8.65
C LEU A 64 -18.48 -20.61 9.64
N ALA A 65 -18.84 -20.47 10.93
CA ALA A 65 -17.88 -20.19 11.98
C ALA A 65 -16.89 -21.33 12.17
N LEU A 66 -17.36 -22.59 12.13
CA LEU A 66 -16.51 -23.78 12.27
C LEU A 66 -15.54 -23.95 11.09
N GLY A 67 -16.05 -23.82 9.85
CA GLY A 67 -15.19 -23.84 8.66
C GLY A 67 -14.13 -22.75 8.72
N GLY A 68 -14.50 -21.51 9.11
CA GLY A 68 -13.57 -20.42 9.33
C GLY A 68 -12.53 -20.70 10.42
N LEU A 69 -12.86 -21.46 11.47
CA LEU A 69 -11.90 -21.91 12.49
C LEU A 69 -10.90 -22.92 11.92
N PHE A 70 -11.36 -23.94 11.20
CA PHE A 70 -10.48 -24.92 10.55
C PHE A 70 -9.51 -24.23 9.59
N ARG A 71 -9.99 -23.31 8.77
CA ARG A 71 -9.14 -22.50 7.88
C ARG A 71 -8.04 -21.75 8.65
N ARG A 72 -8.37 -21.09 9.79
CA ARG A 72 -7.37 -20.39 10.63
C ARG A 72 -6.35 -21.33 11.25
N ARG A 73 -6.73 -22.57 11.58
CA ARG A 73 -5.82 -23.60 12.09
C ARG A 73 -4.95 -24.23 11.02
N GLY A 74 -5.20 -23.93 9.74
CA GLY A 74 -4.50 -24.52 8.60
C GLY A 74 -5.09 -25.87 8.13
N GLU A 75 -6.18 -26.32 8.73
CA GLU A 75 -6.90 -27.56 8.36
C GLU A 75 -7.88 -27.24 7.21
N VAL A 76 -7.31 -26.79 6.07
CA VAL A 76 -8.08 -26.18 4.98
C VAL A 76 -9.03 -27.19 4.31
N ASP A 77 -8.64 -28.46 4.19
CA ASP A 77 -9.48 -29.49 3.58
C ASP A 77 -10.77 -29.71 4.37
N LYS A 78 -10.69 -29.67 5.71
CA LYS A 78 -11.88 -29.75 6.57
C LYS A 78 -12.77 -28.52 6.40
N ALA A 79 -12.19 -27.32 6.29
CA ALA A 79 -12.96 -26.09 6.02
C ALA A 79 -13.71 -26.19 4.69
N ILE A 80 -13.06 -26.63 3.62
CA ILE A 80 -13.65 -26.84 2.30
C ILE A 80 -14.81 -27.83 2.40
N GLY A 81 -14.60 -29.00 3.06
CA GLY A 81 -15.64 -30.02 3.24
C GLY A 81 -16.88 -29.48 3.95
N ILE A 82 -16.71 -28.71 5.03
CA ILE A 82 -17.80 -28.09 5.78
C ILE A 82 -18.59 -27.10 4.92
N HIS A 83 -17.93 -26.19 4.22
CA HIS A 83 -18.62 -25.20 3.41
C HIS A 83 -19.28 -25.81 2.17
N GLN A 84 -18.66 -26.85 1.53
CA GLN A 84 -19.28 -27.59 0.44
C GLN A 84 -20.54 -28.34 0.90
N HIS A 85 -20.48 -29.01 2.06
CA HIS A 85 -21.63 -29.69 2.63
C HIS A 85 -22.75 -28.70 2.94
N LEU A 86 -22.40 -27.51 3.47
CA LEU A 86 -23.38 -26.46 3.74
C LEU A 86 -24.07 -25.98 2.46
N ILE A 87 -23.31 -25.70 1.39
CA ILE A 87 -23.83 -25.22 0.11
C ILE A 87 -24.78 -26.25 -0.56
N ALA A 88 -24.55 -27.55 -0.32
CA ALA A 88 -25.36 -28.62 -0.85
C ALA A 88 -26.76 -28.69 -0.20
N LYS A 89 -27.04 -28.02 0.94
CA LYS A 89 -28.32 -28.02 1.61
C LYS A 89 -29.37 -27.24 0.79
N PRO A 90 -30.53 -27.84 0.44
CA PRO A 90 -31.54 -27.17 -0.35
C PRO A 90 -32.29 -26.07 0.43
N SER A 91 -32.20 -26.10 1.77
CA SER A 91 -32.93 -25.17 2.66
C SER A 91 -32.28 -23.80 2.83
N LEU A 92 -31.12 -23.54 2.19
CA LEU A 92 -30.44 -22.25 2.29
C LEU A 92 -31.18 -21.15 1.55
N THR A 93 -31.25 -19.97 2.19
CA THR A 93 -31.62 -18.74 1.47
C THR A 93 -30.53 -18.34 0.48
N GLU A 94 -30.86 -17.47 -0.48
CA GLU A 94 -29.90 -16.97 -1.46
C GLU A 94 -28.70 -16.25 -0.77
N GLU A 95 -28.98 -15.44 0.27
CA GLU A 95 -27.95 -14.74 1.03
C GLU A 95 -27.06 -15.72 1.81
N GLN A 96 -27.65 -16.76 2.44
CA GLN A 96 -26.87 -17.77 3.15
C GLN A 96 -26.00 -18.58 2.20
N ARG A 97 -26.52 -18.90 1.01
CA ARG A 97 -25.75 -19.59 -0.05
C ARG A 97 -24.60 -18.71 -0.55
N ALA A 98 -24.87 -17.43 -0.80
CA ALA A 98 -23.83 -16.47 -1.23
C ALA A 98 -22.72 -16.32 -0.19
N LEU A 99 -23.07 -16.20 1.09
CA LEU A 99 -22.09 -16.14 2.17
C LEU A 99 -21.29 -17.44 2.30
N SER A 100 -21.92 -18.60 2.12
CA SER A 100 -21.23 -19.90 2.14
C SER A 100 -20.28 -20.06 0.97
N LEU A 101 -20.64 -19.59 -0.22
CA LEU A 101 -19.77 -19.56 -1.40
C LEU A 101 -18.58 -18.61 -1.19
N LEU A 102 -18.81 -17.45 -0.57
CA LEU A 102 -17.75 -16.52 -0.23
C LEU A 102 -16.74 -17.16 0.75
N GLU A 103 -17.20 -17.86 1.78
CA GLU A 103 -16.32 -18.56 2.72
C GLU A 103 -15.57 -19.72 2.04
N LEU A 104 -16.24 -20.49 1.15
CA LEU A 104 -15.58 -21.52 0.35
C LEU A 104 -14.48 -20.94 -0.56
N SER A 105 -14.74 -19.77 -1.18
CA SER A 105 -13.72 -19.11 -1.99
C SER A 105 -12.49 -18.73 -1.17
N ARG A 106 -12.68 -18.28 0.07
CA ARG A 106 -11.57 -18.01 1.03
C ARG A 106 -10.78 -19.27 1.38
N ASP A 107 -11.46 -20.41 1.52
CA ASP A 107 -10.81 -21.71 1.74
C ASP A 107 -9.94 -22.07 0.55
N TYR A 108 -10.48 -21.98 -0.68
CA TYR A 108 -9.70 -22.24 -1.89
C TYR A 108 -8.51 -21.29 -2.04
N MET A 109 -8.67 -20.00 -1.73
CA MET A 109 -7.54 -19.06 -1.70
C MET A 109 -6.47 -19.49 -0.69
N ARG A 110 -6.89 -19.94 0.49
CA ARG A 110 -5.97 -20.43 1.52
C ARG A 110 -5.30 -21.73 1.15
N ALA A 111 -5.97 -22.61 0.41
CA ALA A 111 -5.43 -23.84 -0.18
C ALA A 111 -4.48 -23.59 -1.37
N GLY A 112 -4.45 -22.35 -1.90
CA GLY A 112 -3.70 -22.02 -3.11
C GLY A 112 -4.37 -22.47 -4.41
N VAL A 113 -5.63 -22.92 -4.36
CA VAL A 113 -6.41 -23.37 -5.53
C VAL A 113 -7.15 -22.14 -6.12
N LEU A 114 -6.35 -21.23 -6.69
CA LEU A 114 -6.85 -19.91 -7.09
C LEU A 114 -7.89 -19.95 -8.20
N ASP A 115 -7.77 -20.89 -9.14
CA ASP A 115 -8.72 -21.04 -10.25
C ASP A 115 -10.15 -21.37 -9.76
N ARG A 116 -10.26 -22.23 -8.73
CA ARG A 116 -11.57 -22.54 -8.14
C ARG A 116 -12.12 -21.37 -7.35
N ALA A 117 -11.25 -20.67 -6.61
CA ALA A 117 -11.66 -19.46 -5.90
C ALA A 117 -12.18 -18.40 -6.87
N GLU A 118 -11.46 -18.17 -7.97
CA GLU A 118 -11.83 -17.22 -9.03
C GLU A 118 -13.23 -17.56 -9.60
N SER A 119 -13.45 -18.82 -9.99
CA SER A 119 -14.73 -19.23 -10.57
C SER A 119 -15.89 -18.94 -9.63
N VAL A 120 -15.80 -19.33 -8.35
CA VAL A 120 -16.84 -19.08 -7.35
C VAL A 120 -17.08 -17.57 -7.14
N LEU A 121 -16.02 -16.78 -7.10
CA LEU A 121 -16.13 -15.33 -6.89
C LEU A 121 -16.73 -14.61 -8.10
N LEU A 122 -16.40 -15.05 -9.33
CA LEU A 122 -17.01 -14.51 -10.55
C LEU A 122 -18.53 -14.75 -10.57
N ASP A 123 -18.97 -15.96 -10.25
CA ASP A 123 -20.39 -16.28 -10.16
C ASP A 123 -21.11 -15.42 -9.11
N LEU A 124 -20.48 -15.22 -7.94
CA LEU A 124 -21.04 -14.37 -6.88
C LEU A 124 -21.23 -12.91 -7.32
N VAL A 125 -20.21 -12.31 -7.94
CA VAL A 125 -20.32 -10.91 -8.37
C VAL A 125 -21.21 -10.71 -9.60
N GLU A 126 -21.39 -11.74 -10.42
CA GLU A 126 -22.35 -11.71 -11.53
C GLU A 126 -23.79 -11.74 -11.04
N GLN A 127 -24.09 -12.58 -10.06
CA GLN A 127 -25.40 -12.65 -9.42
C GLN A 127 -25.71 -11.42 -8.55
N GLY A 128 -24.74 -10.56 -8.30
CA GLY A 128 -24.91 -9.32 -7.52
C GLY A 128 -24.78 -9.51 -6.01
N HIS A 129 -24.36 -10.69 -5.56
CA HIS A 129 -24.19 -11.00 -4.14
C HIS A 129 -22.77 -10.67 -3.67
N GLU A 130 -22.64 -10.29 -2.41
CA GLU A 130 -21.35 -10.05 -1.72
C GLU A 130 -20.34 -9.23 -2.55
N LEU A 131 -20.81 -8.22 -3.29
CA LEU A 131 -20.04 -7.51 -4.31
C LEU A 131 -18.72 -6.95 -3.78
N GLU A 132 -18.73 -6.30 -2.61
CA GLU A 132 -17.52 -5.70 -2.03
C GLU A 132 -16.46 -6.77 -1.71
N ALA A 133 -16.84 -7.85 -1.05
CA ALA A 133 -15.93 -8.93 -0.69
C ALA A 133 -15.50 -9.75 -1.90
N GLY A 134 -16.42 -10.03 -2.82
CA GLY A 134 -16.17 -10.76 -4.05
C GLY A 134 -15.13 -10.05 -4.93
N PHE A 135 -15.33 -8.78 -5.23
CA PHE A 135 -14.38 -7.99 -6.01
C PHE A 135 -13.03 -7.83 -5.30
N GLN A 136 -13.04 -7.64 -3.97
CA GLN A 136 -11.79 -7.55 -3.21
C GLN A 136 -10.96 -8.84 -3.36
N HIS A 137 -11.56 -10.00 -3.19
CA HIS A 137 -10.87 -11.28 -3.31
C HIS A 137 -10.43 -11.59 -4.75
N LEU A 138 -11.21 -11.21 -5.76
CA LEU A 138 -10.78 -11.32 -7.17
C LEU A 138 -9.52 -10.47 -7.42
N LEU A 139 -9.50 -9.23 -6.92
CA LEU A 139 -8.31 -8.38 -7.03
C LEU A 139 -7.11 -8.97 -6.27
N ASP A 140 -7.33 -9.59 -5.11
CA ASP A 140 -6.25 -10.25 -4.36
C ASP A 140 -5.65 -11.41 -5.16
N ILE A 141 -6.51 -12.22 -5.82
CA ILE A 141 -6.08 -13.31 -6.71
C ILE A 141 -5.24 -12.77 -7.88
N TYR A 142 -5.76 -11.77 -8.61
CA TYR A 142 -5.07 -11.24 -9.80
C TYR A 142 -3.78 -10.48 -9.44
N GLN A 143 -3.72 -9.81 -8.29
CA GLN A 143 -2.48 -9.21 -7.81
C GLN A 143 -1.45 -10.29 -7.41
N GLN A 144 -1.88 -11.38 -6.80
CA GLN A 144 -0.99 -12.49 -6.44
C GLN A 144 -0.43 -13.21 -7.68
N SER A 145 -1.27 -13.42 -8.70
CA SER A 145 -0.86 -14.01 -9.98
C SER A 145 -0.19 -13.04 -10.94
N LYS A 146 -0.13 -11.74 -10.57
CA LYS A 146 0.36 -10.64 -11.41
C LYS A 146 -0.37 -10.51 -12.76
N ASP A 147 -1.64 -10.91 -12.81
CA ASP A 147 -2.51 -10.72 -13.95
C ASP A 147 -3.15 -9.32 -13.89
N TRP A 148 -2.35 -8.33 -14.28
CA TRP A 148 -2.74 -6.92 -14.14
C TRP A 148 -3.87 -6.52 -15.10
N LEU A 149 -4.03 -7.22 -16.22
CA LEU A 149 -5.14 -6.94 -17.15
C LEU A 149 -6.47 -7.33 -16.52
N ARG A 150 -6.57 -8.54 -15.96
CA ARG A 150 -7.77 -8.96 -15.24
C ARG A 150 -8.01 -8.14 -13.97
N ALA A 151 -6.93 -7.70 -13.30
CA ALA A 151 -7.06 -6.80 -12.16
C ALA A 151 -7.69 -5.44 -12.56
N ILE A 152 -7.29 -4.86 -13.70
CA ILE A 152 -7.87 -3.62 -14.23
C ILE A 152 -9.35 -3.83 -14.56
N GLU A 153 -9.68 -4.85 -15.35
CA GLU A 153 -11.05 -5.18 -15.73
C GLU A 153 -11.95 -5.37 -14.50
N THR A 154 -11.48 -6.11 -13.52
CA THR A 154 -12.20 -6.34 -12.27
C THR A 154 -12.42 -5.05 -11.49
N ALA A 155 -11.42 -4.17 -11.41
CA ALA A 155 -11.55 -2.89 -10.75
C ALA A 155 -12.53 -1.95 -11.47
N GLU A 156 -12.56 -1.96 -12.81
CA GLU A 156 -13.52 -1.21 -13.61
C GLU A 156 -14.97 -1.74 -13.41
N ARG A 157 -15.14 -3.06 -13.40
CA ARG A 157 -16.43 -3.70 -13.08
C ARG A 157 -16.89 -3.37 -11.66
N TRP A 158 -15.98 -3.39 -10.69
CA TRP A 158 -16.28 -2.99 -9.31
C TRP A 158 -16.79 -1.55 -9.25
N HIS A 159 -16.06 -0.63 -9.90
CA HIS A 159 -16.48 0.76 -9.99
C HIS A 159 -17.88 0.91 -10.63
N ALA A 160 -18.12 0.22 -11.72
CA ALA A 160 -19.40 0.28 -12.46
C ALA A 160 -20.58 -0.25 -11.62
N LYS A 161 -20.38 -1.35 -10.89
CA LYS A 161 -21.46 -1.99 -10.10
C LYS A 161 -21.75 -1.30 -8.77
N THR A 162 -20.74 -0.71 -8.11
CA THR A 162 -20.86 -0.18 -6.74
C THR A 162 -20.68 1.34 -6.63
N GLY A 163 -20.19 2.00 -7.68
CA GLY A 163 -19.79 3.40 -7.63
C GLY A 163 -18.48 3.67 -6.88
N ARG A 164 -17.80 2.64 -6.36
CA ARG A 164 -16.54 2.77 -5.64
C ARG A 164 -15.45 3.29 -6.56
N ASN A 165 -14.75 4.35 -6.15
CA ASN A 165 -13.66 4.89 -6.95
C ASN A 165 -12.43 3.95 -6.91
N MET A 166 -12.14 3.31 -8.03
CA MET A 166 -11.01 2.40 -8.23
C MET A 166 -9.89 3.01 -9.07
N SER A 167 -10.02 4.27 -9.52
CA SER A 167 -9.05 4.94 -10.41
C SER A 167 -7.62 4.88 -9.88
N TYR A 168 -7.47 4.94 -8.59
CA TYR A 168 -6.20 4.86 -7.89
C TYR A 168 -5.52 3.47 -8.07
N HIS A 169 -6.26 2.39 -7.83
CA HIS A 169 -5.73 1.03 -8.00
C HIS A 169 -5.42 0.72 -9.47
N ILE A 170 -6.34 1.09 -10.37
CA ILE A 170 -6.19 0.90 -11.81
C ILE A 170 -4.92 1.60 -12.33
N ALA A 171 -4.63 2.82 -11.86
CA ALA A 171 -3.40 3.52 -12.25
C ALA A 171 -2.13 2.75 -11.82
N HIS A 172 -2.12 2.15 -10.63
CA HIS A 172 -1.00 1.32 -10.20
C HIS A 172 -0.87 0.01 -10.98
N PHE A 173 -1.98 -0.62 -11.37
CA PHE A 173 -1.95 -1.82 -12.21
C PHE A 173 -1.41 -1.51 -13.60
N TYR A 174 -1.76 -0.35 -14.19
CA TYR A 174 -1.12 0.12 -15.41
C TYR A 174 0.38 0.37 -15.24
N CYS A 175 0.84 0.86 -14.08
CA CYS A 175 2.27 0.99 -13.80
C CYS A 175 2.98 -0.38 -13.74
N GLU A 176 2.34 -1.40 -13.19
CA GLU A 176 2.87 -2.76 -13.19
C GLU A 176 3.03 -3.30 -14.63
N LEU A 177 2.00 -3.12 -15.48
CA LEU A 177 2.08 -3.48 -16.89
C LEU A 177 3.20 -2.73 -17.60
N ALA A 178 3.35 -1.44 -17.32
CA ALA A 178 4.39 -0.61 -17.91
C ALA A 178 5.78 -1.11 -17.53
N GLU A 179 6.02 -1.43 -16.25
CA GLU A 179 7.30 -2.00 -15.81
C GLU A 179 7.58 -3.35 -16.44
N GLN A 180 6.57 -4.22 -16.58
CA GLN A 180 6.73 -5.51 -17.27
C GLN A 180 7.14 -5.33 -18.74
N GLN A 181 6.53 -4.38 -19.45
CA GLN A 181 6.88 -4.14 -20.86
C GLN A 181 8.24 -3.47 -21.01
N TRP A 182 8.56 -2.54 -20.10
CA TRP A 182 9.86 -1.89 -20.09
C TRP A 182 11.01 -2.88 -19.86
N LEU A 183 10.84 -3.81 -18.92
CA LEU A 183 11.82 -4.88 -18.68
C LEU A 183 12.00 -5.82 -19.89
N LYS A 184 10.98 -5.94 -20.75
CA LYS A 184 11.06 -6.66 -22.04
C LYS A 184 11.67 -5.84 -23.18
N GLY A 185 12.04 -4.57 -22.92
CA GLY A 185 12.54 -3.66 -23.94
C GLY A 185 11.45 -2.99 -24.82
N GLU A 186 10.16 -3.21 -24.49
CA GLU A 186 9.03 -2.67 -25.24
C GLU A 186 8.62 -1.27 -24.72
N SER A 187 9.53 -0.29 -24.91
CA SER A 187 9.37 1.06 -24.34
C SER A 187 8.11 1.79 -24.83
N GLU A 188 7.70 1.61 -26.09
CA GLU A 188 6.46 2.23 -26.61
C GLU A 188 5.20 1.71 -25.92
N LYS A 189 5.12 0.39 -25.67
CA LYS A 189 3.99 -0.19 -24.94
C LYS A 189 3.99 0.27 -23.49
N ALA A 190 5.17 0.30 -22.86
CA ALA A 190 5.31 0.81 -21.51
C ALA A 190 4.82 2.26 -21.41
N HIS A 191 5.22 3.11 -22.36
CA HIS A 191 4.76 4.50 -22.45
C HIS A 191 3.24 4.60 -22.62
N GLY A 192 2.64 3.74 -23.44
CA GLY A 192 1.18 3.65 -23.61
C GLY A 192 0.45 3.36 -22.30
N TYR A 193 0.94 2.37 -21.54
CA TYR A 193 0.36 2.05 -20.23
C TYR A 193 0.52 3.19 -19.21
N LEU A 194 1.66 3.89 -19.18
CA LEU A 194 1.86 5.03 -18.30
C LEU A 194 0.94 6.21 -18.64
N LYS A 195 0.66 6.45 -19.92
CA LYS A 195 -0.36 7.41 -20.33
C LYS A 195 -1.74 7.03 -19.81
N ASN A 196 -2.12 5.75 -19.91
CA ASN A 196 -3.38 5.26 -19.35
C ASN A 196 -3.42 5.42 -17.83
N ALA A 197 -2.34 5.11 -17.11
CA ALA A 197 -2.24 5.35 -15.67
C ALA A 197 -2.51 6.83 -15.31
N LEU A 198 -1.86 7.77 -16.00
CA LEU A 198 -2.04 9.21 -15.77
C LEU A 198 -3.40 9.74 -16.24
N LYS A 199 -4.01 9.13 -17.26
CA LYS A 199 -5.39 9.44 -17.69
C LYS A 199 -6.39 9.01 -16.62
N THR A 200 -6.19 7.83 -16.04
CA THR A 200 -7.04 7.27 -14.97
C THR A 200 -6.86 8.01 -13.65
N ASN A 201 -5.62 8.29 -13.26
CA ASN A 201 -5.30 9.06 -12.07
C ASN A 201 -4.15 10.05 -12.34
N ARG A 202 -4.50 11.32 -12.54
CA ARG A 202 -3.51 12.40 -12.78
C ARG A 202 -2.54 12.62 -11.63
N ARG A 203 -2.84 12.12 -10.43
CA ARG A 203 -2.00 12.24 -9.23
C ARG A 203 -1.12 11.01 -8.98
N CYS A 204 -1.01 10.08 -9.92
CA CYS A 204 -0.18 8.90 -9.80
C CYS A 204 1.31 9.26 -9.94
N VAL A 205 2.00 9.46 -8.82
CA VAL A 205 3.44 9.78 -8.76
C VAL A 205 4.27 8.69 -9.43
N ARG A 206 3.95 7.41 -9.18
CA ARG A 206 4.66 6.28 -9.76
C ARG A 206 4.68 6.35 -11.29
N ALA A 207 3.56 6.67 -11.91
CA ALA A 207 3.47 6.76 -13.35
C ALA A 207 4.35 7.88 -13.91
N SER A 208 4.38 9.05 -13.26
CA SER A 208 5.25 10.16 -13.66
C SER A 208 6.73 9.85 -13.45
N LEU A 209 7.09 9.15 -12.37
CA LEU A 209 8.46 8.73 -12.10
C LEU A 209 8.96 7.73 -13.14
N LEU A 210 8.16 6.69 -13.43
CA LEU A 210 8.48 5.69 -14.44
C LEU A 210 8.58 6.30 -15.84
N LEU A 211 7.65 7.19 -16.19
CA LEU A 211 7.68 7.90 -17.45
C LEU A 211 8.97 8.73 -17.59
N GLY A 212 9.35 9.47 -16.55
CA GLY A 212 10.59 10.21 -16.52
C GLY A 212 11.82 9.31 -16.71
N ASN A 213 11.84 8.15 -16.05
CA ASN A 213 12.94 7.19 -16.17
C ASN A 213 13.06 6.62 -17.59
N ILE A 214 11.95 6.21 -18.19
CA ILE A 214 11.92 5.66 -19.56
C ILE A 214 12.39 6.72 -20.57
N GLU A 215 11.88 7.94 -20.48
CA GLU A 215 12.26 9.05 -21.35
C GLU A 215 13.75 9.43 -21.18
N ALA A 216 14.25 9.43 -19.94
CA ALA A 216 15.67 9.72 -19.67
C ALA A 216 16.60 8.65 -20.26
N GLN A 217 16.24 7.38 -20.15
CA GLN A 217 17.00 6.28 -20.75
C GLN A 217 16.98 6.31 -22.29
N GLY A 218 15.85 6.75 -22.86
CA GLY A 218 15.71 6.97 -24.30
C GLY A 218 16.45 8.21 -24.83
N GLY A 219 17.11 9.00 -23.96
CA GLY A 219 17.77 10.24 -24.35
C GLY A 219 16.83 11.43 -24.53
N HIS A 220 15.54 11.25 -24.26
CA HIS A 220 14.51 12.31 -24.38
C HIS A 220 14.46 13.19 -23.13
N TYR A 221 15.59 13.80 -22.77
CA TYR A 221 15.76 14.50 -21.48
C TYR A 221 14.73 15.62 -21.23
N LYS A 222 14.31 16.36 -22.27
CA LYS A 222 13.26 17.38 -22.13
C LYS A 222 11.90 16.78 -21.74
N ALA A 223 11.58 15.60 -22.25
CA ALA A 223 10.35 14.88 -21.89
C ALA A 223 10.45 14.32 -20.45
N ALA A 224 11.59 13.74 -20.11
CA ALA A 224 11.88 13.26 -18.76
C ALA A 224 11.72 14.38 -17.71
N ILE A 225 12.31 15.57 -17.95
CA ILE A 225 12.19 16.74 -17.07
C ILE A 225 10.71 17.12 -16.87
N ARG A 226 9.89 17.12 -17.93
CA ARG A 226 8.46 17.42 -17.80
C ARG A 226 7.73 16.40 -16.94
N ALA A 227 8.03 15.11 -17.09
CA ALA A 227 7.44 14.04 -16.32
C ALA A 227 7.82 14.14 -14.82
N TYR A 228 9.10 14.34 -14.50
CA TYR A 228 9.57 14.51 -13.13
C TYR A 228 8.97 15.76 -12.46
N LYS A 229 8.92 16.89 -13.15
CA LYS A 229 8.32 18.13 -12.60
C LYS A 229 6.82 18.00 -12.30
N GLN A 230 6.13 17.05 -12.93
CA GLN A 230 4.72 16.78 -12.61
C GLN A 230 4.56 16.29 -11.17
N ILE A 231 5.58 15.58 -10.62
CA ILE A 231 5.55 15.01 -9.27
C ILE A 231 5.41 16.08 -8.19
N GLU A 232 5.99 17.27 -8.38
CA GLU A 232 5.80 18.41 -7.47
C GLU A 232 4.32 18.76 -7.23
N LYS A 233 3.49 18.63 -8.29
CA LYS A 233 2.05 18.89 -8.22
C LYS A 233 1.24 17.71 -7.74
N GLN A 234 1.78 16.51 -7.86
CA GLN A 234 1.12 15.27 -7.48
C GLN A 234 1.30 14.97 -5.98
N ASP A 235 2.55 14.90 -5.52
CA ASP A 235 2.89 14.68 -4.12
C ASP A 235 4.33 15.14 -3.83
N GLN A 236 4.46 16.21 -3.08
CA GLN A 236 5.73 16.83 -2.73
C GLN A 236 6.63 15.93 -1.86
N ALA A 237 6.05 14.95 -1.17
CA ALA A 237 6.83 13.98 -0.37
C ALA A 237 7.85 13.22 -1.22
N PHE A 238 7.61 13.07 -2.52
CA PHE A 238 8.49 12.36 -3.45
C PHE A 238 9.51 13.25 -4.18
N LEU A 239 9.65 14.51 -3.81
CA LEU A 239 10.62 15.41 -4.45
C LEU A 239 12.06 14.92 -4.31
N SER A 240 12.41 14.27 -3.19
CA SER A 240 13.72 13.65 -3.00
C SER A 240 14.06 12.60 -4.06
N GLU A 241 13.06 11.90 -4.57
CA GLU A 241 13.26 10.82 -5.55
C GLU A 241 13.61 11.34 -6.95
N ILE A 242 13.28 12.60 -7.24
CA ILE A 242 13.46 13.17 -8.58
C ILE A 242 14.66 14.10 -8.71
N VAL A 243 15.25 14.58 -7.61
CA VAL A 243 16.34 15.59 -7.66
C VAL A 243 17.52 15.09 -8.49
N LEU A 244 18.06 13.90 -8.20
CA LEU A 244 19.19 13.33 -8.93
C LEU A 244 18.84 12.96 -10.38
N PRO A 245 17.71 12.28 -10.69
CA PRO A 245 17.29 12.08 -12.07
C PRO A 245 17.11 13.36 -12.88
N LEU A 246 16.51 14.40 -12.27
CA LEU A 246 16.38 15.71 -12.89
C LEU A 246 17.75 16.34 -13.18
N ALA A 247 18.65 16.34 -12.19
CA ALA A 247 19.98 16.89 -12.33
C ALA A 247 20.72 16.24 -13.52
N ARG A 248 20.67 14.90 -13.62
CA ARG A 248 21.27 14.16 -14.75
C ARG A 248 20.66 14.56 -16.11
N CYS A 249 19.34 14.77 -16.17
CA CYS A 249 18.70 15.23 -17.40
C CYS A 249 19.16 16.62 -17.81
N TYR A 250 19.30 17.55 -16.85
CA TYR A 250 19.83 18.89 -17.13
C TYR A 250 21.31 18.88 -17.51
N GLU A 251 22.14 18.03 -16.87
CA GLU A 251 23.54 17.82 -17.23
C GLU A 251 23.67 17.36 -18.68
N ASN A 252 22.88 16.36 -19.10
CA ASN A 252 22.90 15.87 -20.47
C ASN A 252 22.42 16.88 -21.51
N LEU A 253 21.64 17.88 -21.07
CA LEU A 253 21.24 19.01 -21.91
C LEU A 253 22.22 20.19 -21.86
N ASN A 254 23.29 20.12 -21.06
CA ASN A 254 24.19 21.20 -20.75
C ASN A 254 23.45 22.46 -20.21
N ASP A 255 22.35 22.26 -19.46
CA ASP A 255 21.48 23.33 -18.93
C ASP A 255 21.55 23.39 -17.40
N ALA A 256 22.74 23.68 -16.87
CA ALA A 256 22.94 23.83 -15.42
C ALA A 256 22.12 24.98 -14.82
N GLU A 257 21.90 26.06 -15.59
CA GLU A 257 21.11 27.21 -15.16
C GLU A 257 19.64 26.85 -14.97
N GLY A 258 19.08 26.01 -15.85
CA GLY A 258 17.72 25.49 -15.75
C GLY A 258 17.51 24.65 -14.49
N MET A 259 18.51 23.87 -14.06
CA MET A 259 18.46 23.11 -12.82
C MET A 259 18.47 24.04 -11.59
N ILE A 260 19.36 25.03 -11.57
CA ILE A 260 19.45 26.02 -10.47
C ILE A 260 18.13 26.78 -10.36
N LYS A 261 17.62 27.29 -11.48
CA LYS A 261 16.35 28.00 -11.50
C LYS A 261 15.19 27.15 -10.99
N TYR A 262 15.15 25.87 -11.36
CA TYR A 262 14.10 24.96 -10.85
C TYR A 262 14.25 24.73 -9.34
N PHE A 263 15.50 24.57 -8.86
CA PHE A 263 15.75 24.45 -7.42
C PHE A 263 15.26 25.69 -6.67
N ASP A 264 15.65 26.88 -7.09
CA ASP A 264 15.31 28.14 -6.41
C ASP A 264 13.81 28.44 -6.44
N THR A 265 13.10 28.09 -7.52
CA THR A 265 11.69 28.42 -7.67
C THR A 265 10.74 27.41 -7.04
N SER A 266 11.09 26.14 -7.07
CA SER A 266 10.20 25.03 -6.74
C SER A 266 10.72 24.20 -5.56
N LEU A 267 11.90 23.66 -5.64
CA LEU A 267 12.43 22.76 -4.61
C LEU A 267 12.70 23.48 -3.28
N GLN A 268 13.11 24.75 -3.32
CA GLN A 268 13.43 25.53 -2.11
C GLN A 268 12.22 25.71 -1.19
N LYS A 269 11.01 25.67 -1.74
CA LYS A 269 9.75 25.80 -0.96
C LYS A 269 9.42 24.54 -0.15
N HIS A 270 9.93 23.39 -0.57
CA HIS A 270 9.56 22.07 -0.04
C HIS A 270 10.80 21.23 0.27
N LEU A 271 11.83 21.87 0.85
CA LEU A 271 13.10 21.23 1.14
C LEU A 271 12.97 20.14 2.22
N THR A 272 13.08 18.92 1.78
CA THR A 272 13.36 17.79 2.68
C THR A 272 14.87 17.60 2.79
N THR A 273 15.36 17.08 3.91
CA THR A 273 16.79 16.77 4.07
C THR A 273 17.33 15.91 2.91
N ALA A 274 16.56 14.91 2.46
CA ALA A 274 16.95 14.05 1.34
C ALA A 274 17.09 14.84 0.03
N ALA A 275 16.18 15.77 -0.27
CA ALA A 275 16.26 16.62 -1.47
C ALA A 275 17.45 17.57 -1.40
N VAL A 276 17.72 18.13 -0.22
CA VAL A 276 18.90 18.99 0.03
C VAL A 276 20.20 18.25 -0.21
N LEU A 277 20.32 17.05 0.32
CA LEU A 277 21.54 16.23 0.16
C LEU A 277 21.74 15.82 -1.29
N ALA A 278 20.67 15.44 -1.98
CA ALA A 278 20.72 15.11 -3.40
C ALA A 278 21.16 16.33 -4.26
N PHE A 279 20.63 17.52 -3.95
CA PHE A 279 21.03 18.75 -4.65
C PHE A 279 22.47 19.17 -4.28
N ALA A 280 22.89 19.00 -3.02
CA ALA A 280 24.26 19.26 -2.60
C ALA A 280 25.29 18.35 -3.30
N GLU A 281 24.93 17.10 -3.57
CA GLU A 281 25.78 16.20 -4.37
C GLU A 281 25.94 16.71 -5.80
N TRP A 282 24.87 17.18 -6.40
CA TRP A 282 24.93 17.80 -7.73
C TRP A 282 25.76 19.11 -7.72
N LEU A 283 25.55 20.00 -6.71
CA LEU A 283 26.37 21.21 -6.55
C LEU A 283 27.84 20.90 -6.40
N HIS A 284 28.19 19.86 -5.64
CA HIS A 284 29.59 19.42 -5.47
C HIS A 284 30.21 19.08 -6.82
N LYS A 285 29.50 18.35 -7.68
CA LYS A 285 30.00 17.99 -9.02
C LYS A 285 30.09 19.19 -9.99
N SER A 286 29.11 20.11 -9.92
CA SER A 286 28.99 21.19 -10.91
C SER A 286 29.68 22.48 -10.52
N LYS A 287 29.72 22.82 -9.24
CA LYS A 287 30.28 24.08 -8.72
C LYS A 287 31.38 23.90 -7.67
N GLY A 288 31.67 22.67 -7.33
CA GLY A 288 32.69 22.31 -6.35
C GLY A 288 32.17 22.23 -4.91
N GLU A 289 33.08 21.76 -4.03
CA GLU A 289 32.76 21.40 -2.65
C GLU A 289 32.33 22.60 -1.79
N GLY A 290 32.95 23.75 -1.99
CA GLY A 290 32.69 24.96 -1.19
C GLY A 290 31.24 25.45 -1.30
N GLU A 291 30.64 25.40 -2.50
CA GLU A 291 29.24 25.74 -2.73
C GLU A 291 28.30 24.71 -2.10
N ALA A 292 28.61 23.44 -2.30
CA ALA A 292 27.83 22.35 -1.73
C ALA A 292 27.80 22.41 -0.19
N MET A 293 28.97 22.64 0.43
CA MET A 293 29.07 22.74 1.88
C MET A 293 28.31 23.95 2.43
N ARG A 294 28.44 25.13 1.82
CA ARG A 294 27.69 26.34 2.22
C ARG A 294 26.19 26.09 2.17
N PHE A 295 25.73 25.45 1.11
CA PHE A 295 24.34 25.10 0.91
C PHE A 295 23.80 24.16 2.01
N VAL A 296 24.52 23.08 2.32
CA VAL A 296 24.16 22.14 3.39
C VAL A 296 24.14 22.83 4.75
N VAL A 297 25.15 23.64 5.08
CA VAL A 297 25.22 24.41 6.34
C VAL A 297 24.01 25.34 6.49
N GLN A 298 23.68 26.08 5.43
CA GLN A 298 22.56 27.01 5.46
C GLN A 298 21.21 26.30 5.74
N HIS A 299 21.04 25.10 5.17
CA HIS A 299 19.86 24.28 5.42
C HIS A 299 19.85 23.73 6.85
N LEU A 300 20.96 23.17 7.32
CA LEU A 300 21.04 22.55 8.64
C LEU A 300 20.86 23.55 9.80
N LYS A 301 21.20 24.82 9.59
CA LYS A 301 20.90 25.88 10.58
C LYS A 301 19.39 26.04 10.80
N LYS A 302 18.55 25.76 9.79
CA LYS A 302 17.09 25.86 9.85
C LYS A 302 16.45 24.53 10.24
N ASN A 303 16.97 23.44 9.67
CA ASN A 303 16.42 22.09 9.81
C ASN A 303 17.56 21.11 10.15
N PRO A 304 17.95 20.99 11.44
CA PRO A 304 18.99 20.06 11.86
C PRO A 304 18.62 18.61 11.55
N SER A 305 19.53 17.85 10.97
CA SER A 305 19.33 16.42 10.71
C SER A 305 20.64 15.65 10.81
N LEU A 306 20.55 14.39 11.27
CA LEU A 306 21.72 13.53 11.42
C LEU A 306 22.35 13.19 10.06
N ARG A 307 21.54 13.00 9.02
CA ARG A 307 22.02 12.76 7.65
C ARG A 307 22.74 13.98 7.07
N GLY A 308 22.19 15.17 7.31
CA GLY A 308 22.84 16.41 6.90
C GLY A 308 24.16 16.64 7.63
N LEU A 309 24.21 16.36 8.93
CA LEU A 309 25.45 16.42 9.70
C LEU A 309 26.49 15.44 9.16
N ASN A 310 26.09 14.20 8.86
CA ASN A 310 26.98 13.22 8.24
C ASN A 310 27.61 13.76 6.93
N ARG A 311 26.81 14.40 6.09
CA ARG A 311 27.32 15.00 4.83
C ARG A 311 28.30 16.13 5.07
N LEU A 312 28.06 16.96 6.10
CA LEU A 312 29.04 18.01 6.49
C LEU A 312 30.37 17.43 6.96
N VAL A 313 30.30 16.39 7.80
CA VAL A 313 31.50 15.69 8.27
C VAL A 313 32.31 15.13 7.08
N GLN A 314 31.62 14.48 6.11
CA GLN A 314 32.27 14.00 4.88
C GLN A 314 33.00 15.10 4.11
N PHE A 315 32.39 16.28 3.93
CA PHE A 315 33.03 17.41 3.29
C PHE A 315 34.19 17.95 4.13
N SER A 316 34.08 17.90 5.45
CA SER A 316 35.14 18.42 6.35
C SER A 316 36.37 17.51 6.39
N ILE A 317 36.20 16.19 6.29
CA ILE A 317 37.32 15.20 6.27
C ILE A 317 38.26 15.47 5.10
N VAL A 318 37.71 15.78 3.91
CA VAL A 318 38.53 16.03 2.71
C VAL A 318 39.52 17.19 2.89
N ARG A 319 39.20 18.13 3.81
CA ARG A 319 40.02 19.34 4.07
C ARG A 319 40.85 19.27 5.33
N ALA A 320 40.57 18.28 6.16
CA ALA A 320 41.25 18.12 7.44
C ALA A 320 42.55 17.34 7.27
N GLU A 321 43.55 17.64 8.13
CA GLU A 321 44.81 16.93 8.17
C GLU A 321 45.14 16.53 9.61
N GLY A 322 45.97 15.49 9.77
CA GLY A 322 46.48 15.04 11.05
C GLY A 322 45.41 14.57 12.03
N ALA A 323 45.49 14.99 13.30
CA ALA A 323 44.60 14.58 14.38
C ALA A 323 43.16 14.98 14.13
N ILE A 324 42.90 16.14 13.52
CA ILE A 324 41.56 16.62 13.20
C ILE A 324 40.87 15.69 12.19
N GLN A 325 41.57 15.19 11.21
CA GLN A 325 41.05 14.24 10.25
C GLN A 325 40.62 12.94 10.94
N GLN A 326 41.45 12.39 11.83
CA GLN A 326 41.17 11.17 12.59
C GLN A 326 39.92 11.34 13.47
N ASP A 327 39.79 12.49 14.14
CA ASP A 327 38.60 12.78 14.95
C ASP A 327 37.32 12.85 14.09
N LEU A 328 37.37 13.49 12.92
CA LEU A 328 36.22 13.58 12.00
C LEU A 328 35.86 12.21 11.40
N GLU A 329 36.83 11.37 11.08
CA GLU A 329 36.59 9.99 10.63
C GLU A 329 35.92 9.17 11.71
N LEU A 330 36.32 9.31 12.98
CA LEU A 330 35.65 8.68 14.11
C LEU A 330 34.19 9.17 14.25
N PHE A 331 33.95 10.48 14.16
CA PHE A 331 32.60 11.04 14.18
C PHE A 331 31.76 10.50 13.04
N GLN A 332 32.29 10.39 11.83
CA GLN A 332 31.60 9.81 10.69
C GLN A 332 31.21 8.36 10.97
N GLU A 333 32.14 7.55 11.46
CA GLU A 333 31.87 6.15 11.81
C GLU A 333 30.73 6.01 12.84
N LEU A 334 30.71 6.85 13.87
CA LEU A 334 29.65 6.86 14.89
C LEU A 334 28.30 7.25 14.30
N ILE A 335 28.26 8.29 13.45
CA ILE A 335 27.05 8.74 12.78
C ILE A 335 26.54 7.65 11.83
N ASP A 336 27.41 7.00 11.07
CA ASP A 336 27.05 5.91 10.16
C ASP A 336 26.45 4.73 10.91
N LYS A 337 27.01 4.35 12.07
CA LYS A 337 26.42 3.34 12.95
C LYS A 337 25.02 3.73 13.42
N MET A 338 24.77 5.00 13.72
CA MET A 338 23.43 5.50 14.09
C MET A 338 22.45 5.49 12.91
N LEU A 339 22.95 5.66 11.69
CA LEU A 339 22.13 5.73 10.46
C LEU A 339 21.86 4.36 9.84
N ILE A 340 22.70 3.34 10.11
CA ILE A 340 22.69 2.05 9.41
C ILE A 340 21.34 1.34 9.45
N ASN A 341 20.60 1.50 10.55
CA ASN A 341 19.28 0.89 10.77
C ASN A 341 18.10 1.86 10.61
N LYS A 342 18.38 3.14 10.25
CA LYS A 342 17.29 4.11 10.08
C LYS A 342 16.56 3.87 8.75
N PRO A 343 15.24 3.69 8.76
CA PRO A 343 14.48 3.52 7.54
C PRO A 343 14.45 4.82 6.74
N LEU A 344 14.32 4.68 5.41
CA LEU A 344 14.14 5.79 4.46
C LEU A 344 12.66 6.03 4.13
N TYR A 345 11.85 5.01 4.28
CA TYR A 345 10.43 5.01 3.90
C TYR A 345 9.59 4.42 5.02
N ARG A 346 8.37 4.94 5.18
CA ARG A 346 7.39 4.44 6.16
C ARG A 346 6.00 4.38 5.56
N CYS A 347 5.30 3.29 5.86
CA CYS A 347 3.89 3.14 5.53
C CYS A 347 3.03 4.00 6.49
N GLN A 348 2.23 4.90 5.95
CA GLN A 348 1.33 5.75 6.73
C GLN A 348 0.10 5.01 7.26
N ALA A 349 -0.17 3.80 6.73
CA ALA A 349 -1.35 3.03 7.14
C ALA A 349 -1.05 2.03 8.27
N CYS A 350 0.09 1.30 8.22
CA CYS A 350 0.40 0.25 9.21
C CYS A 350 1.75 0.43 9.94
N GLY A 351 2.52 1.48 9.60
CA GLY A 351 3.80 1.76 10.24
C GLY A 351 4.98 0.92 9.72
N PHE A 352 4.76 0.01 8.75
CA PHE A 352 5.86 -0.70 8.09
C PHE A 352 6.94 0.29 7.64
N SER A 353 8.20 -0.03 7.91
CA SER A 353 9.34 0.83 7.56
C SER A 353 10.38 0.04 6.78
N GLY A 354 11.02 0.69 5.79
CA GLY A 354 12.00 0.06 4.91
C GLY A 354 13.03 1.03 4.38
N ARG A 355 14.02 0.50 3.66
CA ARG A 355 15.09 1.30 3.02
C ARG A 355 14.87 1.51 1.53
N THR A 356 13.95 0.76 0.93
CA THR A 356 13.60 0.85 -0.50
C THR A 356 12.15 1.30 -0.64
N LEU A 357 11.88 2.13 -1.64
CA LEU A 357 10.53 2.54 -1.99
C LEU A 357 9.75 1.36 -2.56
N GLN A 358 8.62 1.07 -1.96
CA GLN A 358 7.68 0.06 -2.43
C GLN A 358 6.31 0.72 -2.63
N TRP A 359 5.72 0.55 -3.79
CA TRP A 359 4.44 1.18 -4.13
C TRP A 359 3.25 0.44 -3.49
N GLN A 360 3.36 -0.87 -3.30
CA GLN A 360 2.45 -1.66 -2.48
C GLN A 360 3.13 -2.02 -1.16
N CYS A 361 2.49 -1.72 -0.04
CA CYS A 361 3.03 -2.04 1.28
C CYS A 361 3.05 -3.56 1.51
N PRO A 362 4.21 -4.16 1.86
CA PRO A 362 4.27 -5.61 2.12
C PRO A 362 3.47 -6.02 3.37
N GLY A 363 3.31 -5.13 4.34
CA GLY A 363 2.57 -5.43 5.57
C GLY A 363 1.05 -5.36 5.39
N CYS A 364 0.52 -4.23 4.88
CA CYS A 364 -0.93 -4.03 4.78
C CYS A 364 -1.50 -4.13 3.36
N LYS A 365 -0.66 -4.43 2.36
CA LYS A 365 -1.00 -4.61 0.93
C LYS A 365 -1.66 -3.38 0.26
N ARG A 366 -1.73 -2.25 0.94
CA ARG A 366 -2.25 -1.00 0.36
C ARG A 366 -1.22 -0.36 -0.58
N TRP A 367 -1.72 0.26 -1.63
CA TRP A 367 -0.91 0.98 -2.61
C TRP A 367 -0.63 2.43 -2.16
N ASP A 368 0.54 3.00 -2.56
CA ASP A 368 0.99 4.40 -2.39
C ASP A 368 0.94 4.94 -0.94
N VAL A 369 0.89 4.05 0.03
CA VAL A 369 0.88 4.42 1.45
C VAL A 369 2.28 4.51 2.06
N ILE A 370 3.31 4.11 1.30
CA ILE A 370 4.71 4.23 1.72
C ILE A 370 5.26 5.56 1.20
N LYS A 371 5.71 6.39 2.12
CA LYS A 371 6.24 7.72 1.81
C LYS A 371 7.68 7.83 2.32
N PRO A 372 8.54 8.65 1.65
CA PRO A 372 9.84 9.02 2.19
C PRO A 372 9.71 9.64 3.58
N ILE A 373 10.64 9.30 4.46
CA ILE A 373 10.71 9.90 5.80
C ILE A 373 11.44 11.23 5.69
N HIS A 374 10.80 12.29 6.12
CA HIS A 374 11.39 13.61 6.25
C HIS A 374 11.98 13.70 7.66
N GLU A 375 13.32 13.69 7.74
CA GLU A 375 14.03 14.07 8.97
C GLU A 375 14.32 15.56 8.95
#